data_b18bad4105b84124c986f86ae4bb09b7
#
_entry.id   b18bad4105b84124c986f86ae4bb09b7
#
_cell.length_a   1.000
_cell.length_b   1.000
_cell.length_c   1.000
_cell.angle_alpha   90.00
_cell.angle_beta   90.00
_cell.angle_gamma   90.00
#
_symmetry.space_group_name_H-M   'P 1'
#
loop_
_entity.id
_entity.type
_entity.pdbx_description
1 polymer ?
#
loop_
_entity_poly.entity_id
_entity_poly.type
_entity_poly.pdbx_seq_one_letter_code
_entity_poly.pdbx_strand_id
1 'polypeptide(L)'
;KTDDALPVPAPFWRQDRIGCSSSVRGFAFEHRYVTAMFRLSKPEVPKEGENPPRADHCHLLTMLDKVVDIVATSLGPYRSEDWEFSHGPGAVSDKPKGENKYAFANWSDCLDSAFPFSECAFSSYSGWVNNFHTRRFGTKAEMPHSKLVAVPKTFVKPRLIASEPSEHMWCQQNVKHYMYERTASSWIREFVNFTDQERNQQLALLGSMDGSLATVDLSSASDRVSCMCVENTFKRNPLLLDALCASRTRRCLISQDGFEDRIIEIKKYSTMGNATTFPVETRIFLSVALTATLWQQGHREVSLAKIRQLAGSVTVFGDDIVVPTNAVRALTLLLEVLDFKVNSSK
;
A
#
# COMPACT_ATOMS: atom_id res chain seq x y z
N LYS A 1 39.05 29.95 -4.83
CA LYS A 1 39.03 28.86 -3.86
C LYS A 1 37.64 28.30 -3.87
N THR A 2 37.47 27.27 -4.67
CA THR A 2 36.21 26.55 -4.95
C THR A 2 36.11 25.43 -3.95
N ASP A 3 35.08 25.45 -3.12
CA ASP A 3 34.68 24.32 -2.28
C ASP A 3 34.02 23.27 -3.19
N ASP A 4 34.84 22.31 -3.62
CA ASP A 4 34.37 21.06 -4.21
C ASP A 4 33.78 20.18 -3.11
N ALA A 5 32.51 20.38 -2.76
CA ALA A 5 31.73 19.42 -2.01
C ALA A 5 31.48 18.21 -2.90
N LEU A 6 32.16 17.12 -2.60
CA LEU A 6 31.91 15.81 -3.23
C LEU A 6 30.40 15.48 -3.12
N PRO A 7 29.75 15.05 -4.19
CA PRO A 7 28.35 14.66 -4.13
C PRO A 7 28.21 13.48 -3.19
N VAL A 8 27.40 13.60 -2.15
CA VAL A 8 27.00 12.50 -1.29
C VAL A 8 26.37 11.45 -2.19
N PRO A 9 26.90 10.20 -2.24
CA PRO A 9 26.32 9.19 -3.09
C PRO A 9 24.86 8.97 -2.66
N ALA A 10 23.96 9.00 -3.63
CA ALA A 10 22.54 8.73 -3.40
C ALA A 10 22.41 7.33 -2.77
N PRO A 11 21.60 7.15 -1.72
CA PRO A 11 21.47 5.85 -1.06
C PRO A 11 21.10 4.77 -2.08
N PHE A 12 21.71 3.61 -1.93
CA PHE A 12 21.60 2.45 -2.82
C PHE A 12 20.15 2.09 -3.22
N TRP A 13 19.22 2.28 -2.32
CA TRP A 13 17.80 2.01 -2.54
C TRP A 13 17.10 3.03 -3.50
N ARG A 14 17.67 4.23 -3.75
CA ARG A 14 17.15 5.14 -4.78
C ARG A 14 17.31 4.58 -6.19
N GLN A 15 18.38 3.82 -6.43
CA GLN A 15 18.56 3.11 -7.70
C GLN A 15 17.56 1.95 -7.84
N ASP A 16 17.21 1.28 -6.75
CA ASP A 16 16.23 0.19 -6.76
C ASP A 16 14.78 0.65 -6.89
N ARG A 17 14.43 1.86 -6.43
CA ARG A 17 13.13 2.48 -6.79
C ARG A 17 13.04 2.67 -8.32
N ILE A 18 14.10 3.12 -8.96
CA ILE A 18 14.20 3.21 -10.42
C ILE A 18 14.15 1.82 -11.06
N GLY A 19 14.75 0.80 -10.43
CA GLY A 19 14.73 -0.59 -10.90
C GLY A 19 13.34 -1.24 -10.85
N CYS A 20 12.47 -0.86 -9.91
CA CYS A 20 11.05 -1.23 -9.93
C CYS A 20 10.30 -0.55 -11.08
N SER A 21 10.75 0.63 -11.53
CA SER A 21 10.18 1.39 -12.65
C SER A 21 10.74 0.95 -14.01
N SER A 22 11.89 0.29 -14.06
CA SER A 22 12.59 -0.08 -15.32
C SER A 22 12.08 -1.35 -16.00
N SER A 23 11.09 -2.05 -15.43
CA SER A 23 10.34 -3.01 -16.23
C SER A 23 9.42 -2.27 -17.20
N VAL A 24 9.38 -2.72 -18.45
CA VAL A 24 8.60 -2.14 -19.58
C VAL A 24 7.14 -1.80 -19.22
N ARG A 25 6.59 -2.36 -18.13
CA ARG A 25 5.26 -2.03 -17.59
C ARG A 25 5.27 -0.87 -16.57
N GLY A 26 6.35 -0.63 -15.84
CA GLY A 26 6.54 0.58 -15.04
C GLY A 26 6.62 1.82 -15.94
N PHE A 27 7.39 1.73 -17.02
CA PHE A 27 7.44 2.74 -18.07
C PHE A 27 6.08 2.97 -18.75
N ALA A 28 5.30 1.89 -18.95
CA ALA A 28 3.96 1.98 -19.50
C ALA A 28 2.94 2.58 -18.52
N PHE A 29 3.14 2.46 -17.21
CA PHE A 29 2.25 3.06 -16.20
C PHE A 29 2.61 4.53 -15.96
N GLU A 30 3.89 4.87 -15.85
CA GLU A 30 4.37 6.26 -15.83
C GLU A 30 3.93 6.96 -17.11
N HIS A 31 4.06 6.30 -18.25
CA HIS A 31 3.52 6.78 -19.52
C HIS A 31 1.99 6.80 -19.54
N ARG A 32 1.27 5.91 -18.85
CA ARG A 32 -0.19 5.93 -18.77
C ARG A 32 -0.69 6.99 -17.81
N TYR A 33 -0.05 7.19 -16.64
CA TYR A 33 -0.38 8.27 -15.71
C TYR A 33 -0.02 9.64 -16.32
N VAL A 34 1.19 9.79 -16.83
CA VAL A 34 1.62 10.98 -17.62
C VAL A 34 0.83 11.07 -18.90
N THR A 35 0.51 9.98 -19.61
CA THR A 35 -0.34 10.00 -20.81
C THR A 35 -1.81 10.20 -20.48
N ALA A 36 -2.32 9.73 -19.32
CA ALA A 36 -3.64 10.10 -18.83
C ALA A 36 -3.67 11.58 -18.45
N MET A 37 -2.66 12.08 -17.70
CA MET A 37 -2.47 13.50 -17.45
C MET A 37 -2.28 14.29 -18.76
N PHE A 38 -1.48 13.78 -19.72
CA PHE A 38 -1.26 14.41 -21.03
C PHE A 38 -2.47 14.29 -21.97
N ARG A 39 -3.19 13.18 -21.97
CA ARG A 39 -4.46 13.04 -22.69
C ARG A 39 -5.56 13.92 -22.09
N LEU A 40 -5.55 14.11 -20.78
CA LEU A 40 -6.42 15.04 -20.07
C LEU A 40 -6.00 16.51 -20.29
N SER A 41 -4.75 16.79 -20.67
CA SER A 41 -4.24 18.14 -20.92
C SER A 41 -4.19 18.55 -22.41
N LYS A 42 -4.29 17.64 -23.38
CA LYS A 42 -4.37 18.00 -24.81
C LYS A 42 -5.81 18.34 -25.21
N PRO A 43 -6.07 19.50 -25.80
CA PRO A 43 -7.37 19.79 -26.38
C PRO A 43 -7.54 18.94 -27.65
N GLU A 44 -8.29 17.84 -27.60
CA GLU A 44 -8.92 17.31 -28.81
C GLU A 44 -10.12 18.21 -29.11
N VAL A 45 -10.22 18.60 -30.34
CA VAL A 45 -11.41 19.35 -30.82
C VAL A 45 -12.63 18.48 -30.52
N PRO A 46 -13.59 18.95 -29.71
CA PRO A 46 -14.79 18.16 -29.40
C PRO A 46 -15.55 17.91 -30.72
N LYS A 47 -15.98 16.68 -30.94
CA LYS A 47 -17.00 16.39 -31.94
C LYS A 47 -18.29 17.08 -31.47
N GLU A 48 -19.00 17.73 -32.40
CA GLU A 48 -20.26 18.39 -32.12
C GLU A 48 -21.18 17.48 -31.29
N GLY A 49 -21.48 17.88 -30.04
CA GLY A 49 -22.37 17.14 -29.14
C GLY A 49 -21.70 16.52 -27.88
N GLU A 50 -20.37 16.52 -27.77
CA GLU A 50 -19.68 16.02 -26.58
C GLU A 50 -19.26 17.17 -25.65
N ASN A 51 -19.72 17.13 -24.39
CA ASN A 51 -19.33 18.05 -23.36
C ASN A 51 -17.83 17.94 -23.03
N PRO A 52 -17.12 19.04 -22.69
CA PRO A 52 -15.70 19.05 -22.41
C PRO A 52 -15.38 18.51 -21.01
N PRO A 53 -14.95 17.23 -20.89
CA PRO A 53 -14.66 16.64 -19.57
C PRO A 53 -13.21 16.88 -19.09
N ARG A 54 -12.35 17.53 -19.87
CA ARG A 54 -10.88 17.44 -19.67
C ARG A 54 -10.29 18.34 -18.61
N ALA A 55 -10.74 19.58 -18.48
CA ALA A 55 -10.24 20.50 -17.44
C ALA A 55 -10.67 20.02 -16.04
N ASP A 56 -11.86 19.46 -15.93
CA ASP A 56 -12.41 18.91 -14.70
C ASP A 56 -11.64 17.69 -14.19
N HIS A 57 -11.22 16.78 -15.07
CA HIS A 57 -10.46 15.59 -14.69
C HIS A 57 -9.07 15.95 -14.18
N CYS A 58 -8.36 16.91 -14.78
CA CYS A 58 -7.07 17.40 -14.29
C CYS A 58 -7.21 18.01 -12.89
N HIS A 59 -8.29 18.76 -12.66
CA HIS A 59 -8.57 19.34 -11.35
C HIS A 59 -8.87 18.28 -10.31
N LEU A 60 -9.65 17.25 -10.65
CA LEU A 60 -9.96 16.12 -9.78
C LEU A 60 -8.69 15.36 -9.36
N LEU A 61 -7.76 15.11 -10.28
CA LEU A 61 -6.46 14.48 -9.98
C LEU A 61 -5.58 15.37 -9.10
N THR A 62 -5.58 16.68 -9.33
CA THR A 62 -4.88 17.65 -8.47
C THR A 62 -5.47 17.65 -7.05
N MET A 63 -6.78 17.50 -6.91
CA MET A 63 -7.43 17.35 -5.61
C MET A 63 -7.02 16.04 -4.93
N LEU A 64 -6.94 14.93 -5.69
CA LEU A 64 -6.47 13.64 -5.16
C LEU A 64 -5.06 13.76 -4.58
N ASP A 65 -4.13 14.40 -5.29
CA ASP A 65 -2.77 14.62 -4.79
C ASP A 65 -2.76 15.39 -3.46
N LYS A 66 -3.59 16.44 -3.32
CA LYS A 66 -3.70 17.20 -2.07
C LYS A 66 -4.32 16.38 -0.93
N VAL A 67 -5.36 15.58 -1.22
CA VAL A 67 -5.96 14.69 -0.21
C VAL A 67 -4.95 13.63 0.24
N VAL A 68 -4.24 13.01 -0.69
CA VAL A 68 -3.17 12.04 -0.43
C VAL A 68 -2.10 12.66 0.49
N ASP A 69 -1.63 13.85 0.19
CA ASP A 69 -0.65 14.56 1.02
C ASP A 69 -1.16 14.80 2.45
N ILE A 70 -2.42 15.21 2.63
CA ILE A 70 -3.04 15.41 3.95
C ILE A 70 -3.18 14.08 4.71
N VAL A 71 -3.63 13.02 4.04
CA VAL A 71 -3.77 11.69 4.63
C VAL A 71 -2.42 11.11 5.05
N ALA A 72 -1.40 11.23 4.19
CA ALA A 72 -0.05 10.71 4.48
C ALA A 72 0.62 11.47 5.63
N THR A 73 0.53 12.80 5.65
CA THR A 73 1.16 13.62 6.69
C THR A 73 0.48 13.46 8.05
N SER A 74 -0.79 13.06 8.09
CA SER A 74 -1.52 12.83 9.35
C SER A 74 -1.01 11.64 10.16
N LEU A 75 -0.26 10.73 9.53
CA LEU A 75 0.39 9.62 10.23
C LEU A 75 1.54 10.09 11.13
N GLY A 76 2.13 11.26 10.82
CA GLY A 76 3.35 11.72 11.47
C GLY A 76 4.59 10.95 11.03
N PRO A 77 5.77 11.26 11.61
CA PRO A 77 7.01 10.59 11.25
C PRO A 77 7.01 9.11 11.69
N TYR A 78 7.63 8.27 10.88
CA TYR A 78 7.89 6.88 11.21
C TYR A 78 9.34 6.72 11.68
N ARG A 79 9.52 5.93 12.76
CA ARG A 79 10.81 5.44 13.24
C ARG A 79 10.60 4.01 13.70
N SER A 80 11.44 3.08 13.26
CA SER A 80 11.27 1.66 13.58
C SER A 80 11.40 1.34 15.07
N GLU A 81 12.25 2.09 15.77
CA GLU A 81 12.50 1.91 17.21
C GLU A 81 11.30 2.25 18.11
N ASP A 82 10.36 3.06 17.62
CA ASP A 82 9.19 3.50 18.39
C ASP A 82 8.04 2.45 18.37
N TRP A 83 8.17 1.38 17.57
CA TRP A 83 7.07 0.45 17.31
C TRP A 83 7.46 -0.99 17.57
N GLU A 84 6.49 -1.78 18.02
CA GLU A 84 6.69 -3.18 18.35
C GLU A 84 6.98 -4.01 17.10
N PHE A 85 8.00 -4.87 17.21
CA PHE A 85 8.25 -5.94 16.28
C PHE A 85 7.57 -7.22 16.76
N SER A 86 6.88 -7.93 15.90
CA SER A 86 6.19 -9.16 16.25
C SER A 86 6.06 -10.13 15.09
N HIS A 87 5.67 -11.37 15.40
CA HIS A 87 5.19 -12.31 14.39
C HIS A 87 3.71 -12.59 14.60
N GLY A 88 2.95 -12.62 13.49
CA GLY A 88 1.60 -13.15 13.49
C GLY A 88 1.58 -14.69 13.66
N PRO A 89 0.39 -15.29 13.85
CA PRO A 89 0.23 -16.74 13.99
C PRO A 89 0.50 -17.51 12.69
N GLY A 90 0.49 -16.82 11.54
CA GLY A 90 0.66 -17.41 10.21
C GLY A 90 2.01 -18.09 9.99
N ALA A 91 2.10 -18.96 8.98
CA ALA A 91 3.34 -19.56 8.53
C ALA A 91 4.24 -18.50 7.84
N VAL A 92 5.55 -18.74 7.86
CA VAL A 92 6.55 -17.99 7.10
C VAL A 92 7.15 -18.90 6.01
N SER A 93 7.73 -18.30 4.96
CA SER A 93 8.16 -19.08 3.79
C SER A 93 9.48 -19.85 4.00
N ASP A 94 10.33 -19.35 4.89
CA ASP A 94 11.69 -19.81 5.14
C ASP A 94 11.84 -20.76 6.32
N LYS A 95 10.75 -21.05 7.06
CA LYS A 95 10.75 -21.93 8.23
C LYS A 95 9.68 -23.01 8.13
N PRO A 96 10.01 -24.27 8.38
CA PRO A 96 9.03 -25.32 8.59
C PRO A 96 8.09 -25.00 9.77
N LYS A 97 6.93 -25.63 9.76
CA LYS A 97 5.96 -25.49 10.85
C LYS A 97 6.57 -25.98 12.17
N GLY A 98 6.56 -25.12 13.17
CA GLY A 98 7.07 -25.41 14.51
C GLY A 98 8.51 -24.94 14.77
N GLU A 99 9.22 -24.47 13.75
CA GLU A 99 10.52 -23.84 13.97
C GLU A 99 10.40 -22.41 14.50
N ASN A 100 11.50 -21.95 15.15
CA ASN A 100 11.56 -20.62 15.73
C ASN A 100 11.63 -19.52 14.66
N LYS A 101 10.56 -18.75 14.51
CA LYS A 101 10.46 -17.64 13.56
C LYS A 101 11.36 -16.44 13.93
N TYR A 102 11.82 -16.36 15.16
CA TYR A 102 12.67 -15.25 15.66
C TYR A 102 14.16 -15.51 15.40
N ALA A 103 14.52 -16.65 14.83
CA ALA A 103 15.88 -16.96 14.43
C ALA A 103 16.07 -16.60 12.95
N PHE A 104 16.40 -15.35 12.66
CA PHE A 104 16.59 -14.88 11.30
C PHE A 104 17.88 -15.44 10.70
N ALA A 105 17.77 -16.26 9.67
CA ALA A 105 18.90 -16.80 8.94
C ALA A 105 19.48 -15.80 7.96
N ASN A 106 18.66 -14.87 7.49
CA ASN A 106 18.97 -13.94 6.43
C ASN A 106 18.52 -12.52 6.80
N TRP A 107 19.31 -11.50 6.47
CA TRP A 107 18.95 -10.10 6.65
C TRP A 107 19.57 -9.32 5.50
N SER A 108 18.76 -8.95 4.51
CA SER A 108 19.26 -8.34 3.28
C SER A 108 19.73 -6.90 3.52
N ASP A 109 20.66 -6.42 2.69
CA ASP A 109 21.13 -5.02 2.73
C ASP A 109 19.96 -4.04 2.56
N CYS A 110 18.97 -4.41 1.76
CA CYS A 110 17.76 -3.60 1.56
C CYS A 110 16.96 -3.49 2.87
N LEU A 111 16.82 -4.58 3.61
CA LEU A 111 16.13 -4.58 4.90
C LEU A 111 16.95 -3.82 5.95
N ASP A 112 18.26 -4.02 5.97
CA ASP A 112 19.19 -3.37 6.91
C ASP A 112 19.20 -1.85 6.75
N SER A 113 18.96 -1.34 5.55
CA SER A 113 18.94 0.10 5.28
C SER A 113 17.81 0.86 5.99
N ALA A 114 16.69 0.20 6.29
CA ALA A 114 15.54 0.79 6.97
C ALA A 114 15.33 0.20 8.38
N PHE A 115 15.85 -0.99 8.60
CA PHE A 115 15.76 -1.75 9.85
C PHE A 115 17.15 -2.32 10.19
N PRO A 116 18.02 -1.52 10.82
CA PRO A 116 19.37 -1.98 11.16
C PRO A 116 19.33 -3.28 11.96
N PHE A 117 20.08 -4.30 11.48
CA PHE A 117 20.10 -5.63 12.10
C PHE A 117 20.44 -5.56 13.60
N SER A 118 21.42 -4.73 13.95
CA SER A 118 21.87 -4.56 15.34
C SER A 118 20.78 -4.06 16.30
N GLU A 119 19.75 -3.41 15.77
CA GLU A 119 18.70 -2.78 16.57
C GLU A 119 17.35 -3.50 16.41
N CYS A 120 17.06 -4.01 15.20
CA CYS A 120 15.73 -4.48 14.84
C CYS A 120 15.57 -6.01 14.85
N ALA A 121 16.66 -6.78 14.75
CA ALA A 121 16.59 -8.23 14.53
C ALA A 121 16.44 -9.07 15.82
N PHE A 122 16.22 -8.47 16.96
CA PHE A 122 16.18 -9.17 18.24
C PHE A 122 14.90 -8.87 19.01
N SER A 123 14.21 -9.92 19.43
CA SER A 123 12.98 -9.82 20.22
C SER A 123 13.21 -9.50 21.70
N SER A 124 14.46 -9.58 22.17
CA SER A 124 14.82 -9.32 23.55
C SER A 124 16.31 -8.97 23.70
N TYR A 125 16.66 -8.28 24.78
CA TYR A 125 18.04 -7.96 25.11
C TYR A 125 18.91 -9.23 25.30
N SER A 126 18.39 -10.27 25.91
CA SER A 126 19.07 -11.57 26.02
C SER A 126 19.37 -12.18 24.66
N GLY A 127 18.42 -12.10 23.73
CA GLY A 127 18.61 -12.52 22.34
C GLY A 127 19.73 -11.72 21.66
N TRP A 128 19.76 -10.42 21.88
CA TRP A 128 20.80 -9.54 21.36
C TRP A 128 22.18 -9.90 21.90
N VAL A 129 22.35 -9.97 23.24
CA VAL A 129 23.63 -10.31 23.90
C VAL A 129 24.17 -11.66 23.44
N ASN A 130 23.31 -12.67 23.32
CA ASN A 130 23.74 -14.04 22.98
C ASN A 130 24.05 -14.23 21.50
N ASN A 131 23.45 -13.45 20.60
CA ASN A 131 23.52 -13.70 19.17
C ASN A 131 24.23 -12.60 18.37
N PHE A 132 24.41 -11.40 18.93
CA PHE A 132 25.02 -10.28 18.22
C PHE A 132 26.44 -10.59 17.73
N HIS A 133 27.25 -11.27 18.56
CA HIS A 133 28.65 -11.60 18.22
C HIS A 133 28.80 -12.82 17.30
N THR A 134 27.76 -13.63 17.14
CA THR A 134 27.85 -14.87 16.35
C THR A 134 27.60 -14.67 14.85
N ARG A 135 27.02 -13.53 14.47
CA ARG A 135 26.77 -13.22 13.05
C ARG A 135 27.94 -12.44 12.46
N ARG A 136 28.55 -13.01 11.45
CA ARG A 136 29.45 -12.28 10.54
C ARG A 136 28.59 -11.41 9.63
N PHE A 137 28.60 -10.10 9.88
CA PHE A 137 28.09 -9.13 8.91
C PHE A 137 28.87 -9.28 7.60
N GLY A 138 28.22 -9.46 6.48
CA GLY A 138 28.87 -9.30 5.19
C GLY A 138 28.81 -10.44 4.18
N THR A 139 27.87 -11.35 4.27
CA THR A 139 27.51 -12.14 3.09
C THR A 139 26.33 -11.45 2.39
N LYS A 140 26.49 -11.17 1.09
CA LYS A 140 25.36 -10.77 0.23
C LYS A 140 24.29 -11.83 0.39
N ALA A 141 23.34 -11.56 1.24
CA ALA A 141 22.21 -12.45 1.42
C ALA A 141 21.42 -12.46 0.12
N GLU A 142 21.11 -13.65 -0.39
CA GLU A 142 20.19 -13.74 -1.52
C GLU A 142 18.87 -13.06 -1.17
N MET A 143 18.30 -12.35 -2.15
CA MET A 143 16.99 -11.74 -1.98
C MET A 143 15.98 -12.84 -1.65
N PRO A 144 15.36 -12.81 -0.47
CA PRO A 144 14.42 -13.83 -0.06
C PRO A 144 13.18 -13.82 -0.96
N HIS A 145 12.44 -14.93 -0.95
CA HIS A 145 11.20 -15.07 -1.69
C HIS A 145 10.06 -15.49 -0.78
N SER A 146 8.89 -14.95 -1.03
CA SER A 146 7.65 -15.47 -0.46
C SER A 146 7.27 -16.79 -1.14
N LYS A 147 6.41 -17.59 -0.52
CA LYS A 147 5.88 -18.83 -1.07
C LYS A 147 4.40 -18.70 -1.35
N LEU A 148 3.99 -18.98 -2.60
CA LEU A 148 2.59 -18.95 -2.99
C LEU A 148 1.85 -20.14 -2.36
N VAL A 149 0.71 -19.85 -1.73
CA VAL A 149 -0.16 -20.84 -1.11
C VAL A 149 -1.60 -20.61 -1.59
N ALA A 150 -2.26 -21.66 -2.04
CA ALA A 150 -3.67 -21.64 -2.39
C ALA A 150 -4.51 -22.02 -1.16
N VAL A 151 -5.37 -21.08 -0.71
CA VAL A 151 -6.26 -21.29 0.44
C VAL A 151 -7.71 -21.40 -0.06
N PRO A 152 -8.48 -22.42 0.34
CA PRO A 152 -9.89 -22.52 -0.04
C PRO A 152 -10.67 -21.25 0.36
N LYS A 153 -11.38 -20.63 -0.59
CA LYS A 153 -12.31 -19.52 -0.33
C LYS A 153 -13.73 -19.90 -0.74
N THR A 154 -13.87 -20.43 -1.93
CA THR A 154 -15.13 -20.92 -2.47
C THR A 154 -14.89 -22.29 -3.10
N PHE A 155 -15.95 -23.03 -3.40
CA PHE A 155 -15.84 -24.34 -4.07
C PHE A 155 -15.15 -24.25 -5.45
N VAL A 156 -15.25 -23.09 -6.12
CA VAL A 156 -14.77 -22.92 -7.51
C VAL A 156 -13.38 -22.26 -7.58
N LYS A 157 -13.04 -21.38 -6.66
CA LYS A 157 -11.79 -20.59 -6.72
C LYS A 157 -11.09 -20.51 -5.36
N PRO A 158 -9.84 -20.99 -5.26
CA PRO A 158 -9.02 -20.74 -4.09
C PRO A 158 -8.58 -19.25 -4.06
N ARG A 159 -8.25 -18.76 -2.87
CA ARG A 159 -7.56 -17.51 -2.68
C ARG A 159 -6.06 -17.76 -2.69
N LEU A 160 -5.32 -17.02 -3.52
CA LEU A 160 -3.87 -17.11 -3.51
C LEU A 160 -3.32 -16.16 -2.44
N ILE A 161 -2.49 -16.71 -1.54
CA ILE A 161 -1.82 -15.98 -0.48
C ILE A 161 -0.33 -16.25 -0.62
N ALA A 162 0.52 -15.24 -0.41
CA ALA A 162 1.95 -15.47 -0.31
C ALA A 162 2.38 -15.50 1.16
N SER A 163 2.99 -16.59 1.58
CA SER A 163 3.68 -16.67 2.87
C SER A 163 4.98 -15.89 2.76
N GLU A 164 5.19 -14.91 3.63
CA GLU A 164 6.36 -14.02 3.61
C GLU A 164 7.56 -14.65 4.35
N PRO A 165 8.82 -14.28 4.02
CA PRO A 165 9.99 -14.64 4.81
C PRO A 165 9.91 -14.10 6.25
N SER A 166 10.53 -14.79 7.20
CA SER A 166 10.40 -14.44 8.63
C SER A 166 10.89 -13.03 8.95
N GLU A 167 12.07 -12.63 8.46
CA GLU A 167 12.63 -11.30 8.66
C GLU A 167 11.80 -10.19 8.02
N HIS A 168 11.25 -10.43 6.83
CA HIS A 168 10.38 -9.47 6.16
C HIS A 168 9.05 -9.32 6.91
N MET A 169 8.42 -10.43 7.30
CA MET A 169 7.19 -10.40 8.10
C MET A 169 7.40 -9.67 9.44
N TRP A 170 8.53 -9.86 10.10
CA TRP A 170 8.90 -9.19 11.33
C TRP A 170 8.91 -7.66 11.19
N CYS A 171 9.58 -7.15 10.15
CA CYS A 171 9.62 -5.72 9.85
C CYS A 171 8.29 -5.17 9.33
N GLN A 172 7.55 -5.96 8.54
CA GLN A 172 6.21 -5.59 8.08
C GLN A 172 5.22 -5.41 9.24
N GLN A 173 5.32 -6.24 10.29
CA GLN A 173 4.47 -6.09 11.49
C GLN A 173 4.76 -4.80 12.23
N ASN A 174 6.03 -4.40 12.35
CA ASN A 174 6.42 -3.12 12.96
C ASN A 174 5.76 -1.94 12.20
N VAL A 175 5.86 -1.92 10.87
CA VAL A 175 5.20 -0.90 10.03
C VAL A 175 3.67 -0.94 10.20
N LYS A 176 3.09 -2.13 10.26
CA LYS A 176 1.65 -2.31 10.48
C LYS A 176 1.23 -1.74 11.83
N HIS A 177 1.96 -2.01 12.92
CA HIS A 177 1.66 -1.46 14.25
C HIS A 177 1.64 0.06 14.22
N TYR A 178 2.69 0.68 13.63
CA TYR A 178 2.69 2.12 13.41
C TYR A 178 1.44 2.60 12.66
N MET A 179 1.11 2.00 11.53
CA MET A 179 -0.02 2.45 10.73
C MET A 179 -1.36 2.30 11.47
N TYR A 180 -1.53 1.25 12.27
CA TYR A 180 -2.74 1.00 13.05
C TYR A 180 -2.88 2.02 14.18
N GLU A 181 -1.84 2.18 15.01
CA GLU A 181 -1.83 3.09 16.16
C GLU A 181 -1.99 4.56 15.70
N ARG A 182 -1.27 4.96 14.66
CA ARG A 182 -1.37 6.33 14.10
C ARG A 182 -2.73 6.59 13.46
N THR A 183 -3.39 5.56 12.92
CA THR A 183 -4.78 5.68 12.45
C THR A 183 -5.72 5.90 13.62
N ALA A 184 -5.64 5.07 14.64
CA ALA A 184 -6.51 5.11 15.81
C ALA A 184 -6.34 6.41 16.62
N SER A 185 -5.12 6.99 16.63
CA SER A 185 -4.81 8.23 17.36
C SER A 185 -5.02 9.52 16.56
N SER A 186 -5.26 9.43 15.24
CA SER A 186 -5.46 10.59 14.37
C SER A 186 -6.94 10.82 14.02
N TRP A 187 -7.24 11.92 13.32
CA TRP A 187 -8.57 12.19 12.77
C TRP A 187 -9.06 11.12 11.77
N ILE A 188 -8.15 10.33 11.21
CA ILE A 188 -8.48 9.27 10.23
C ILE A 188 -9.35 8.17 10.87
N ARG A 189 -9.30 8.00 12.19
CA ARG A 189 -10.20 7.10 12.92
C ARG A 189 -11.69 7.36 12.65
N GLU A 190 -12.03 8.55 12.20
CA GLU A 190 -13.41 8.92 11.83
C GLU A 190 -13.86 8.20 10.55
N PHE A 191 -12.93 7.69 9.74
CA PHE A 191 -13.16 7.06 8.43
C PHE A 191 -12.70 5.60 8.37
N VAL A 192 -11.71 5.22 9.18
CA VAL A 192 -11.05 3.90 9.16
C VAL A 192 -10.93 3.34 10.56
N ASN A 193 -11.36 2.11 10.73
CA ASN A 193 -11.06 1.30 11.91
C ASN A 193 -10.51 -0.06 11.45
N PHE A 194 -9.24 -0.34 11.68
CA PHE A 194 -8.60 -1.58 11.22
C PHE A 194 -8.99 -2.83 12.03
N THR A 195 -9.56 -2.65 13.21
CA THR A 195 -9.89 -3.74 14.13
C THR A 195 -11.37 -4.11 14.13
N ASP A 196 -12.22 -3.23 13.56
CA ASP A 196 -13.66 -3.39 13.60
C ASP A 196 -14.30 -2.90 12.29
N GLN A 197 -15.06 -3.77 11.64
CA GLN A 197 -15.78 -3.51 10.39
C GLN A 197 -17.23 -3.06 10.64
N GLU A 198 -17.68 -2.97 11.88
CA GLU A 198 -19.08 -2.70 12.22
C GLU A 198 -19.58 -1.39 11.59
N ARG A 199 -18.74 -0.34 11.60
CA ARG A 199 -19.09 0.95 10.97
C ARG A 199 -19.41 0.81 9.48
N ASN A 200 -18.59 0.05 8.72
CA ASN A 200 -18.87 -0.19 7.31
C ASN A 200 -20.18 -0.92 7.11
N GLN A 201 -20.47 -1.91 7.95
CA GLN A 201 -21.69 -2.69 7.89
C GLN A 201 -22.93 -1.82 8.20
N GLN A 202 -22.85 -0.97 9.23
CA GLN A 202 -23.93 -0.04 9.60
C GLN A 202 -24.22 0.97 8.48
N LEU A 203 -23.18 1.58 7.89
CA LEU A 203 -23.36 2.52 6.78
C LEU A 203 -23.86 1.84 5.50
N ALA A 204 -23.41 0.60 5.22
CA ALA A 204 -23.93 -0.19 4.12
C ALA A 204 -25.43 -0.52 4.32
N LEU A 205 -25.84 -0.84 5.55
CA LEU A 205 -27.25 -1.08 5.90
C LEU A 205 -28.10 0.19 5.70
N LEU A 206 -27.62 1.34 6.19
CA LEU A 206 -28.30 2.62 5.98
C LEU A 206 -28.46 2.94 4.49
N GLY A 207 -27.39 2.80 3.72
CA GLY A 207 -27.41 3.02 2.27
C GLY A 207 -28.38 2.09 1.53
N SER A 208 -28.56 0.84 2.00
CA SER A 208 -29.56 -0.06 1.41
C SER A 208 -31.01 0.27 1.78
N MET A 209 -31.24 1.03 2.88
CA MET A 209 -32.57 1.45 3.31
C MET A 209 -33.04 2.72 2.60
N ASP A 210 -32.18 3.71 2.43
CA ASP A 210 -32.55 5.05 1.97
C ASP A 210 -31.88 5.46 0.64
N GLY A 211 -30.95 4.67 0.13
CA GLY A 211 -30.23 4.96 -1.12
C GLY A 211 -29.21 6.11 -1.00
N SER A 212 -28.96 6.64 0.19
CA SER A 212 -28.06 7.78 0.41
C SER A 212 -26.59 7.42 0.23
N LEU A 213 -26.22 6.20 0.59
CA LEU A 213 -24.86 5.67 0.53
C LEU A 213 -24.78 4.47 -0.42
N ALA A 214 -23.64 4.27 -1.03
CA ALA A 214 -23.32 3.15 -1.89
C ALA A 214 -22.06 2.43 -1.40
N THR A 215 -22.08 1.11 -1.48
CA THR A 215 -20.90 0.27 -1.30
C THR A 215 -20.25 -0.02 -2.65
N VAL A 216 -18.94 0.11 -2.74
CA VAL A 216 -18.17 -0.18 -3.95
C VAL A 216 -17.16 -1.29 -3.65
N ASP A 217 -17.27 -2.37 -4.41
CA ASP A 217 -16.41 -3.56 -4.34
C ASP A 217 -15.40 -3.55 -5.49
N LEU A 218 -14.18 -4.01 -5.22
CA LEU A 218 -13.10 -4.03 -6.20
C LEU A 218 -12.69 -5.46 -6.57
N SER A 219 -12.38 -5.67 -7.84
CA SER A 219 -11.85 -6.94 -8.31
C SER A 219 -10.34 -7.03 -8.10
N SER A 220 -9.89 -7.96 -7.24
CA SER A 220 -8.48 -8.18 -6.94
C SER A 220 -7.75 -6.91 -6.49
N ALA A 221 -8.33 -6.17 -5.56
CA ALA A 221 -7.86 -4.86 -5.11
C ALA A 221 -6.37 -4.88 -4.70
N SER A 222 -6.01 -5.71 -3.74
CA SER A 222 -4.63 -5.86 -3.24
C SER A 222 -3.64 -6.22 -4.34
N ASP A 223 -4.07 -7.06 -5.29
CA ASP A 223 -3.25 -7.47 -6.43
C ASP A 223 -3.03 -6.36 -7.47
N ARG A 224 -3.75 -5.24 -7.38
CA ARG A 224 -3.66 -4.12 -8.31
C ARG A 224 -2.90 -2.92 -7.75
N VAL A 225 -2.53 -2.94 -6.48
CA VAL A 225 -1.73 -1.88 -5.87
C VAL A 225 -0.34 -1.86 -6.51
N SER A 226 -0.05 -0.85 -7.32
CA SER A 226 1.26 -0.67 -7.95
C SER A 226 2.26 -0.02 -6.99
N CYS A 227 3.56 -0.27 -7.20
CA CYS A 227 4.63 0.40 -6.44
C CYS A 227 4.52 1.93 -6.56
N MET A 228 4.27 2.44 -7.76
CA MET A 228 4.11 3.87 -8.02
C MET A 228 2.93 4.48 -7.24
N CYS A 229 1.81 3.75 -7.13
CA CYS A 229 0.67 4.22 -6.34
C CYS A 229 1.06 4.38 -4.86
N VAL A 230 1.84 3.42 -4.30
CA VAL A 230 2.36 3.49 -2.94
C VAL A 230 3.37 4.63 -2.78
N GLU A 231 4.30 4.79 -3.70
CA GLU A 231 5.29 5.88 -3.72
C GLU A 231 4.60 7.24 -3.71
N ASN A 232 3.60 7.45 -4.58
CA ASN A 232 2.81 8.67 -4.61
C ASN A 232 2.01 8.90 -3.34
N THR A 233 1.43 7.82 -2.76
CA THR A 233 0.63 7.92 -1.54
C THR A 233 1.47 8.32 -0.33
N PHE A 234 2.69 7.80 -0.22
CA PHE A 234 3.54 8.05 0.96
C PHE A 234 4.73 8.99 0.70
N LYS A 235 4.77 9.70 -0.44
CA LYS A 235 5.87 10.62 -0.80
C LYS A 235 6.17 11.68 0.26
N ARG A 236 5.17 12.08 1.08
CA ARG A 236 5.31 13.04 2.18
C ARG A 236 5.76 12.42 3.50
N ASN A 237 5.89 11.10 3.54
CA ASN A 237 6.44 10.37 4.70
C ASN A 237 7.57 9.45 4.22
N PRO A 238 8.75 10.01 3.90
CA PRO A 238 9.83 9.27 3.25
C PRO A 238 10.35 8.10 4.09
N LEU A 239 10.44 8.25 5.42
CA LEU A 239 10.91 7.16 6.30
C LEU A 239 9.93 5.97 6.30
N LEU A 240 8.62 6.24 6.31
CA LEU A 240 7.61 5.19 6.15
C LEU A 240 7.72 4.55 4.78
N LEU A 241 7.87 5.34 3.72
CA LEU A 241 7.99 4.82 2.36
C LEU A 241 9.23 3.92 2.22
N ASP A 242 10.34 4.31 2.82
CA ASP A 242 11.58 3.52 2.83
C ASP A 242 11.36 2.19 3.56
N ALA A 243 10.70 2.20 4.72
CA ALA A 243 10.37 1.00 5.48
C ALA A 243 9.41 0.06 4.71
N LEU A 244 8.40 0.62 4.04
CA LEU A 244 7.48 -0.12 3.17
C LEU A 244 8.23 -0.78 2.00
N CYS A 245 9.16 -0.07 1.37
CA CYS A 245 9.95 -0.57 0.25
C CYS A 245 10.98 -1.62 0.69
N ALA A 246 11.61 -1.43 1.85
CA ALA A 246 12.62 -2.33 2.39
C ALA A 246 12.02 -3.66 2.88
N SER A 247 10.89 -3.60 3.58
CA SER A 247 10.21 -4.79 4.10
C SER A 247 9.41 -5.56 3.04
N ARG A 248 9.22 -5.01 1.85
CA ARG A 248 8.51 -5.65 0.75
C ARG A 248 9.28 -6.83 0.19
N THR A 249 8.64 -8.00 0.02
CA THR A 249 9.21 -9.14 -0.70
C THR A 249 9.00 -8.98 -2.20
N ARG A 250 10.07 -9.10 -2.97
CA ARG A 250 10.07 -8.82 -4.43
C ARG A 250 9.95 -10.08 -5.29
N ARG A 251 10.13 -11.26 -4.70
CA ARG A 251 10.11 -12.55 -5.39
C ARG A 251 9.10 -13.48 -4.73
N CYS A 252 8.49 -14.34 -5.53
CA CYS A 252 7.56 -15.35 -5.05
C CYS A 252 7.87 -16.71 -5.67
N LEU A 253 8.02 -17.72 -4.82
CA LEU A 253 8.16 -19.12 -5.22
C LEU A 253 6.78 -19.69 -5.51
N ILE A 254 6.59 -20.22 -6.69
CA ILE A 254 5.46 -21.03 -7.09
C ILE A 254 5.94 -22.49 -7.10
N SER A 255 5.43 -23.28 -6.16
CA SER A 255 5.69 -24.71 -6.07
C SER A 255 4.38 -25.45 -6.17
N GLN A 256 4.26 -26.38 -7.11
CA GLN A 256 3.07 -27.18 -7.34
C GLN A 256 3.49 -28.60 -7.66
N ASP A 257 2.83 -29.58 -7.03
CA ASP A 257 3.11 -31.00 -7.22
C ASP A 257 3.06 -31.38 -8.70
N GLY A 258 4.12 -32.05 -9.17
CA GLY A 258 4.29 -32.48 -10.56
C GLY A 258 4.82 -31.41 -11.53
N PHE A 259 5.17 -30.23 -11.05
CA PHE A 259 5.79 -29.16 -11.84
C PHE A 259 7.12 -28.72 -11.21
N GLU A 260 8.00 -28.14 -12.02
CA GLU A 260 9.24 -27.54 -11.51
C GLU A 260 8.95 -26.27 -10.73
N ASP A 261 9.66 -26.08 -9.63
CA ASP A 261 9.61 -24.87 -8.82
C ASP A 261 10.03 -23.64 -9.65
N ARG A 262 9.20 -22.60 -9.57
CA ARG A 262 9.45 -21.38 -10.34
C ARG A 262 9.43 -20.15 -9.43
N ILE A 263 10.50 -19.35 -9.48
CA ILE A 263 10.55 -18.04 -8.82
C ILE A 263 10.15 -16.96 -9.83
N ILE A 264 9.15 -16.18 -9.47
CA ILE A 264 8.68 -15.02 -10.24
C ILE A 264 8.99 -13.72 -9.51
N GLU A 265 9.25 -12.67 -10.28
CA GLU A 265 9.38 -11.31 -9.75
C GLU A 265 7.99 -10.66 -9.60
N ILE A 266 7.70 -10.14 -8.40
CA ILE A 266 6.45 -9.44 -8.09
C ILE A 266 6.58 -8.00 -8.57
N LYS A 267 5.81 -7.64 -9.60
CA LYS A 267 5.81 -6.30 -10.23
C LYS A 267 4.81 -5.32 -9.61
N LYS A 268 4.12 -5.74 -8.58
CA LYS A 268 3.18 -4.95 -7.77
C LYS A 268 3.79 -4.67 -6.42
N TYR A 269 3.13 -3.81 -5.65
CA TYR A 269 3.63 -3.46 -4.31
C TYR A 269 3.76 -4.70 -3.43
N SER A 270 2.69 -5.46 -3.28
CA SER A 270 2.66 -6.63 -2.40
C SER A 270 1.66 -7.69 -2.88
N THR A 271 1.60 -8.77 -2.12
CA THR A 271 0.65 -9.87 -2.29
C THR A 271 -0.23 -9.97 -1.05
N MET A 272 -1.35 -10.71 -1.13
CA MET A 272 -2.06 -11.15 0.07
C MET A 272 -1.14 -12.01 0.94
N GLY A 273 -1.02 -11.66 2.22
CA GLY A 273 -0.12 -12.27 3.19
C GLY A 273 0.98 -11.34 3.70
N ASN A 274 1.33 -10.31 2.94
CA ASN A 274 2.16 -9.21 3.45
C ASN A 274 1.36 -8.39 4.47
N ALA A 275 1.93 -8.13 5.66
CA ALA A 275 1.23 -7.48 6.76
C ALA A 275 0.88 -6.00 6.47
N THR A 276 1.57 -5.36 5.53
CA THR A 276 1.34 -3.95 5.19
C THR A 276 0.32 -3.77 4.06
N THR A 277 -0.09 -4.84 3.36
CA THR A 277 -1.04 -4.75 2.23
C THR A 277 -2.33 -4.06 2.64
N PHE A 278 -2.98 -4.56 3.68
CA PHE A 278 -4.28 -4.06 4.14
C PHE A 278 -4.26 -2.59 4.57
N PRO A 279 -3.33 -2.13 5.45
CA PRO A 279 -3.30 -0.71 5.82
C PRO A 279 -2.87 0.21 4.68
N VAL A 280 -2.05 -0.25 3.73
CA VAL A 280 -1.64 0.53 2.56
C VAL A 280 -2.80 0.72 1.59
N GLU A 281 -3.49 -0.35 1.19
CA GLU A 281 -4.65 -0.26 0.28
C GLU A 281 -5.78 0.58 0.88
N THR A 282 -6.06 0.41 2.18
CA THR A 282 -7.05 1.23 2.89
C THR A 282 -6.75 2.73 2.78
N ARG A 283 -5.47 3.13 2.86
CA ARG A 283 -5.06 4.54 2.72
C ARG A 283 -5.26 5.07 1.31
N ILE A 284 -4.94 4.27 0.32
CA ILE A 284 -5.15 4.62 -1.08
C ILE A 284 -6.64 4.83 -1.32
N PHE A 285 -7.47 3.87 -0.94
CA PHE A 285 -8.91 3.93 -1.18
C PHE A 285 -9.60 5.02 -0.36
N LEU A 286 -9.15 5.27 0.87
CA LEU A 286 -9.62 6.41 1.66
C LEU A 286 -9.37 7.72 0.92
N SER A 287 -8.16 7.93 0.39
CA SER A 287 -7.82 9.15 -0.32
C SER A 287 -8.69 9.34 -1.56
N VAL A 288 -8.95 8.27 -2.29
CA VAL A 288 -9.82 8.28 -3.47
C VAL A 288 -11.28 8.58 -3.08
N ALA A 289 -11.80 7.93 -2.05
CA ALA A 289 -13.17 8.10 -1.56
C ALA A 289 -13.44 9.53 -1.05
N LEU A 290 -12.52 10.08 -0.27
CA LEU A 290 -12.59 11.45 0.22
C LEU A 290 -12.57 12.46 -0.92
N THR A 291 -11.68 12.26 -1.91
CA THR A 291 -11.56 13.14 -3.08
C THR A 291 -12.83 13.12 -3.92
N ALA A 292 -13.36 11.93 -4.22
CA ALA A 292 -14.59 11.78 -4.99
C ALA A 292 -15.79 12.46 -4.31
N THR A 293 -15.90 12.33 -2.98
CA THR A 293 -16.99 12.93 -2.20
C THR A 293 -16.87 14.46 -2.15
N LEU A 294 -15.68 15.00 -1.89
CA LEU A 294 -15.43 16.45 -1.93
C LEU A 294 -15.74 17.04 -3.31
N TRP A 295 -15.31 16.34 -4.36
CA TRP A 295 -15.60 16.76 -5.74
C TRP A 295 -17.08 16.86 -6.02
N GLN A 296 -17.83 15.85 -5.60
CA GLN A 296 -19.27 15.78 -5.82
C GLN A 296 -20.05 16.84 -5.04
N GLN A 297 -19.54 17.25 -3.86
CA GLN A 297 -20.08 18.36 -3.08
C GLN A 297 -19.75 19.74 -3.66
N GLY A 298 -19.10 19.80 -4.81
CA GLY A 298 -18.74 21.06 -5.47
C GLY A 298 -17.48 21.72 -4.93
N HIS A 299 -16.77 21.09 -3.99
CA HIS A 299 -15.50 21.61 -3.51
C HIS A 299 -14.44 21.51 -4.60
N ARG A 300 -13.66 22.58 -4.78
CA ARG A 300 -12.52 22.62 -5.69
C ARG A 300 -11.20 22.87 -4.93
N GLU A 301 -11.28 23.25 -3.69
CA GLU A 301 -10.16 23.41 -2.77
C GLU A 301 -10.25 22.36 -1.67
N VAL A 302 -9.11 21.73 -1.36
CA VAL A 302 -8.98 20.71 -0.33
C VAL A 302 -8.41 21.33 0.94
N SER A 303 -9.04 21.04 2.07
CA SER A 303 -8.53 21.36 3.41
C SER A 303 -8.93 20.24 4.39
N LEU A 304 -8.16 20.11 5.47
CA LEU A 304 -8.48 19.13 6.53
C LEU A 304 -9.87 19.36 7.13
N ALA A 305 -10.29 20.62 7.29
CA ALA A 305 -11.62 20.95 7.82
C ALA A 305 -12.74 20.40 6.92
N LYS A 306 -12.61 20.55 5.59
CA LYS A 306 -13.58 20.02 4.63
C LYS A 306 -13.58 18.48 4.61
N ILE A 307 -12.40 17.86 4.72
CA ILE A 307 -12.30 16.39 4.81
C ILE A 307 -13.05 15.89 6.05
N ARG A 308 -12.83 16.48 7.22
CA ARG A 308 -13.48 16.06 8.46
C ARG A 308 -15.00 16.22 8.46
N GLN A 309 -15.55 17.11 7.66
CA GLN A 309 -17.00 17.24 7.48
C GLN A 309 -17.63 16.01 6.79
N LEU A 310 -16.83 15.16 6.12
CA LEU A 310 -17.29 13.92 5.49
C LEU A 310 -17.42 12.75 6.47
N ALA A 311 -17.04 12.95 7.75
CA ALA A 311 -17.19 11.91 8.78
C ALA A 311 -18.66 11.46 8.88
N GLY A 312 -18.86 10.13 8.95
CA GLY A 312 -20.17 9.51 8.97
C GLY A 312 -20.81 9.27 7.59
N SER A 313 -20.24 9.82 6.49
CA SER A 313 -20.71 9.56 5.11
C SER A 313 -19.71 8.80 4.26
N VAL A 314 -18.45 8.74 4.68
CA VAL A 314 -17.37 7.98 4.02
C VAL A 314 -16.74 7.05 5.03
N THR A 315 -16.55 5.80 4.66
CA THR A 315 -15.75 4.85 5.44
C THR A 315 -15.08 3.83 4.54
N VAL A 316 -13.91 3.34 4.96
CA VAL A 316 -13.10 2.39 4.19
C VAL A 316 -12.52 1.33 5.12
N PHE A 317 -12.64 0.06 4.71
CA PHE A 317 -12.05 -1.09 5.39
C PHE A 317 -11.42 -2.03 4.34
N GLY A 318 -10.11 -1.88 4.10
CA GLY A 318 -9.47 -2.55 2.98
C GLY A 318 -10.03 -2.08 1.64
N ASP A 319 -10.57 -2.99 0.88
CA ASP A 319 -11.25 -2.78 -0.40
C ASP A 319 -12.77 -2.54 -0.28
N ASP A 320 -13.33 -2.63 0.92
CA ASP A 320 -14.73 -2.27 1.19
C ASP A 320 -14.87 -0.75 1.36
N ILE A 321 -15.39 -0.08 0.34
CA ILE A 321 -15.53 1.37 0.28
C ILE A 321 -17.01 1.75 0.39
N VAL A 322 -17.36 2.65 1.31
CA VAL A 322 -18.69 3.25 1.41
C VAL A 322 -18.58 4.76 1.20
N VAL A 323 -19.41 5.28 0.30
CA VAL A 323 -19.46 6.71 -0.07
C VAL A 323 -20.89 7.15 -0.33
N PRO A 324 -21.21 8.46 -0.34
CA PRO A 324 -22.46 8.95 -0.86
C PRO A 324 -22.73 8.47 -2.28
N THR A 325 -23.96 8.05 -2.58
CA THR A 325 -24.34 7.46 -3.88
C THR A 325 -23.98 8.37 -5.07
N ASN A 326 -24.14 9.68 -4.89
CA ASN A 326 -23.79 10.65 -5.93
C ASN A 326 -22.27 10.75 -6.19
N ALA A 327 -21.42 10.31 -5.25
CA ALA A 327 -19.96 10.32 -5.43
C ALA A 327 -19.41 9.10 -6.21
N VAL A 328 -20.21 8.06 -6.43
CA VAL A 328 -19.78 6.80 -7.05
C VAL A 328 -19.15 7.02 -8.42
N ARG A 329 -19.72 7.91 -9.26
CA ARG A 329 -19.19 8.19 -10.60
C ARG A 329 -17.77 8.76 -10.54
N ALA A 330 -17.50 9.73 -9.65
CA ALA A 330 -16.18 10.32 -9.47
C ALA A 330 -15.21 9.30 -8.84
N LEU A 331 -15.68 8.49 -7.89
CA LEU A 331 -14.92 7.39 -7.30
C LEU A 331 -14.46 6.38 -8.35
N THR A 332 -15.38 5.88 -9.19
CA THR A 332 -15.08 4.93 -10.25
C THR A 332 -14.05 5.48 -11.22
N LEU A 333 -14.20 6.74 -11.66
CA LEU A 333 -13.25 7.38 -12.54
C LEU A 333 -11.84 7.43 -11.94
N LEU A 334 -11.71 7.82 -10.67
CA LEU A 334 -10.42 7.86 -10.00
C LEU A 334 -9.80 6.47 -9.83
N LEU A 335 -10.62 5.47 -9.47
CA LEU A 335 -10.16 4.08 -9.35
C LEU A 335 -9.66 3.52 -10.68
N GLU A 336 -10.36 3.78 -11.79
CA GLU A 336 -9.97 3.37 -13.14
C GLU A 336 -8.66 4.05 -13.59
N VAL A 337 -8.47 5.33 -13.29
CA VAL A 337 -7.23 6.06 -13.58
C VAL A 337 -6.04 5.44 -12.81
N LEU A 338 -6.26 4.94 -11.61
CA LEU A 338 -5.27 4.23 -10.80
C LEU A 338 -5.11 2.75 -11.18
N ASP A 339 -5.79 2.28 -12.24
CA ASP A 339 -5.81 0.89 -12.74
C ASP A 339 -6.50 -0.11 -11.79
N PHE A 340 -7.38 0.36 -10.91
CA PHE A 340 -8.28 -0.51 -10.14
C PHE A 340 -9.51 -0.85 -10.97
N LYS A 341 -10.06 -2.05 -10.74
CA LYS A 341 -11.25 -2.53 -11.44
C LYS A 341 -12.42 -2.60 -10.47
N VAL A 342 -13.40 -1.73 -10.71
CA VAL A 342 -14.68 -1.78 -9.99
C VAL A 342 -15.47 -3.01 -10.43
N ASN A 343 -16.07 -3.70 -9.47
CA ASN A 343 -16.91 -4.86 -9.73
C ASN A 343 -18.34 -4.39 -10.05
N SER A 344 -18.71 -4.42 -11.33
CA SER A 344 -20.02 -3.96 -11.82
C SER A 344 -21.13 -5.01 -11.74
N SER A 345 -20.80 -6.23 -11.24
CA SER A 345 -21.76 -7.35 -11.19
C SER A 345 -22.39 -7.56 -9.81
N LYS A 346 -22.24 -6.62 -8.91
CA LYS A 346 -22.91 -6.61 -7.60
C LYS A 346 -23.83 -5.40 -7.49
#